data_4657fa05a26542009938c831f711e0f8
#
_entry.id   4657fa05a26542009938c831f711e0f8
#
_cell.length_a   1.000
_cell.length_b   1.000
_cell.length_c   1.000
_cell.angle_alpha   90.00
_cell.angle_beta   90.00
_cell.angle_gamma   90.00
#
_symmetry.space_group_name_H-M   'P 1'
#
loop_
_entity.id
_entity.type
_entity.pdbx_description
1 polymer ?
#
loop_
_entity_poly.entity_id
_entity_poly.type
_entity_poly.pdbx_seq_one_letter_code
_entity_poly.pdbx_strand_id
1 'polypeptide(L)'
;MRQFAVTICLALLVACAEKPTVADTLPAPIVQPSLPVPMAPAPSSVDTPVLPTQTFAEWQQGFRQQALRSGVDAQLFDRAFEGVTPDMSVIKADRSQPEFSRPVWEYLDGAISPTRVRRGQAMLEQYADVLSSIEQRYGVERQVLVAVWGMESSFGQIQGDKSVIRSLATLAYEGRRPEFAQSQLLAALQILQNGDIQPERMLGSWAGAMGQTQFIPTTYNSHAVDFDGDGRRDIWNSAADALASTAHYLQSSGWQSGQTWGMEVRLPDGFDYALADGSSRKPVSEWQRLGVAALPGSAVPAGSENASAALLLPAGYRGPAFLVFDNFRAILKYNNSSSYALGVSLLAQRLQGSGYIQGAWPKDDTPLTRTERIELQSLLSARNYDAGAPDGIIGANTRKAIRSAQQSMGWPADGYPTHKLLEALRTQQ
;
A
#
# COMPACT_ATOMS: atom_id res chain seq x y z
N MET A 1 -90.08 -6.40 9.84
CA MET A 1 -89.61 -7.64 9.29
C MET A 1 -88.10 -7.68 9.54
N ARG A 2 -87.71 -8.57 10.41
CA ARG A 2 -86.33 -8.62 11.02
C ARG A 2 -85.50 -9.51 10.17
N GLN A 3 -84.30 -9.00 9.72
CA GLN A 3 -83.26 -9.81 9.14
C GLN A 3 -82.15 -10.02 10.20
N PHE A 4 -81.86 -11.28 10.48
CA PHE A 4 -80.79 -11.72 11.30
C PHE A 4 -79.54 -11.83 10.39
N ALA A 5 -78.45 -11.13 10.74
CA ALA A 5 -77.16 -11.33 10.14
C ALA A 5 -76.39 -12.29 11.03
N VAL A 6 -75.90 -13.43 10.44
CA VAL A 6 -75.07 -14.40 11.05
C VAL A 6 -73.57 -13.99 10.76
N THR A 7 -72.84 -13.68 11.80
CA THR A 7 -71.42 -13.37 11.71
C THR A 7 -70.64 -14.67 11.85
N ILE A 8 -69.99 -15.08 10.74
CA ILE A 8 -69.00 -16.20 10.77
C ILE A 8 -67.61 -15.64 11.12
N CYS A 9 -67.08 -15.99 12.30
CA CYS A 9 -65.70 -15.75 12.66
C CYS A 9 -64.79 -16.77 11.97
N LEU A 10 -64.00 -16.30 11.01
CA LEU A 10 -62.93 -17.08 10.39
C LEU A 10 -61.64 -16.83 11.17
N ALA A 11 -61.19 -17.77 11.96
CA ALA A 11 -59.90 -17.72 12.64
C ALA A 11 -58.76 -18.00 11.60
N LEU A 12 -58.04 -16.95 11.23
CA LEU A 12 -56.79 -17.06 10.46
C LEU A 12 -55.64 -17.41 11.40
N LEU A 13 -55.20 -18.66 11.36
CA LEU A 13 -53.93 -19.07 11.92
C LEU A 13 -52.78 -18.48 11.07
N VAL A 14 -52.14 -17.42 11.56
CA VAL A 14 -50.92 -16.91 11.01
C VAL A 14 -49.77 -17.81 11.49
N ALA A 15 -49.28 -18.71 10.63
CA ALA A 15 -48.04 -19.43 10.85
C ALA A 15 -46.91 -18.43 10.65
N CYS A 16 -46.24 -18.03 11.75
CA CYS A 16 -44.96 -17.33 11.70
C CYS A 16 -43.91 -18.29 11.13
N ALA A 17 -43.61 -18.17 9.83
CA ALA A 17 -42.39 -18.76 9.26
C ALA A 17 -41.21 -17.88 9.72
N GLU A 18 -40.45 -18.36 10.70
CA GLU A 18 -39.16 -17.81 11.05
C GLU A 18 -38.26 -17.92 9.80
N LYS A 19 -37.86 -16.77 9.24
CA LYS A 19 -36.79 -16.71 8.27
C LYS A 19 -35.48 -17.11 9.00
N PRO A 20 -34.65 -18.00 8.44
CA PRO A 20 -33.34 -18.25 9.02
C PRO A 20 -32.54 -16.93 8.94
N THR A 21 -32.20 -16.38 10.08
CA THR A 21 -31.17 -15.33 10.20
C THR A 21 -29.87 -15.96 9.75
N VAL A 22 -29.47 -15.66 8.52
CA VAL A 22 -28.07 -15.86 8.09
C VAL A 22 -27.25 -14.95 9.01
N ALA A 23 -26.58 -15.56 9.97
CA ALA A 23 -25.55 -14.87 10.73
C ALA A 23 -24.53 -14.34 9.71
N ASP A 24 -24.51 -13.03 9.56
CA ASP A 24 -23.50 -12.30 8.82
C ASP A 24 -22.18 -12.50 9.60
N THR A 25 -21.50 -13.62 9.32
CA THR A 25 -20.14 -13.82 9.79
C THR A 25 -19.32 -12.77 9.08
N LEU A 26 -19.03 -11.68 9.80
CA LEU A 26 -18.04 -10.71 9.39
C LEU A 26 -16.79 -11.50 8.97
N PRO A 27 -16.27 -11.31 7.75
CA PRO A 27 -15.01 -11.93 7.38
C PRO A 27 -13.97 -11.50 8.39
N ALA A 28 -13.10 -12.43 8.79
CA ALA A 28 -12.00 -12.17 9.71
C ALA A 28 -11.30 -10.86 9.33
N PRO A 29 -10.86 -10.06 10.29
CA PRO A 29 -10.24 -8.77 10.01
C PRO A 29 -9.11 -9.01 9.00
N ILE A 30 -9.23 -8.37 7.84
CA ILE A 30 -8.16 -8.33 6.85
C ILE A 30 -7.01 -7.66 7.58
N VAL A 31 -5.97 -8.42 7.92
CA VAL A 31 -4.73 -7.87 8.45
C VAL A 31 -4.25 -6.90 7.39
N GLN A 32 -4.32 -5.61 7.70
CA GLN A 32 -3.86 -4.59 6.77
C GLN A 32 -2.39 -4.83 6.48
N PRO A 33 -1.95 -4.76 5.22
CA PRO A 33 -0.54 -4.58 4.94
C PRO A 33 -0.12 -3.27 5.62
N SER A 34 0.71 -3.36 6.65
CA SER A 34 1.42 -2.20 7.16
C SER A 34 2.19 -1.61 5.99
N LEU A 35 2.07 -0.30 5.79
CA LEU A 35 2.72 0.42 4.70
C LEU A 35 4.19 0.04 4.63
N PRO A 36 4.73 -0.32 3.46
CA PRO A 36 6.16 -0.33 3.30
C PRO A 36 6.64 1.11 3.52
N VAL A 37 7.28 1.33 4.64
CA VAL A 37 8.04 2.56 4.88
C VAL A 37 8.99 2.74 3.70
N PRO A 38 9.14 3.95 3.10
CA PRO A 38 10.00 4.17 1.96
C PRO A 38 11.35 3.50 2.19
N MET A 39 11.69 2.52 1.37
CA MET A 39 12.97 1.82 1.49
C MET A 39 14.09 2.77 1.09
N ALA A 40 14.84 3.26 2.08
CA ALA A 40 16.23 3.57 1.85
C ALA A 40 16.97 2.27 1.49
N PRO A 41 18.04 2.30 0.67
CA PRO A 41 18.80 1.11 0.32
C PRO A 41 19.17 0.34 1.59
N ALA A 42 18.93 -0.97 1.57
CA ALA A 42 19.21 -1.85 2.69
C ALA A 42 20.68 -1.73 3.10
N PRO A 43 21.00 -1.59 4.39
CA PRO A 43 22.36 -1.76 4.85
C PRO A 43 22.79 -3.22 4.61
N SER A 44 23.96 -3.40 4.00
CA SER A 44 24.57 -4.69 3.72
C SER A 44 25.21 -5.21 5.01
N SER A 45 24.43 -5.84 5.88
CA SER A 45 24.95 -6.72 6.95
C SER A 45 23.80 -7.52 7.54
N VAL A 46 24.05 -8.78 7.85
CA VAL A 46 23.20 -9.62 8.70
C VAL A 46 23.31 -9.01 10.11
N ASP A 47 22.38 -8.14 10.45
CA ASP A 47 22.34 -7.52 11.77
C ASP A 47 22.01 -8.58 12.81
N THR A 48 23.04 -9.05 13.49
CA THR A 48 22.89 -9.59 14.85
C THR A 48 22.20 -8.51 15.67
N PRO A 49 21.11 -8.80 16.41
CA PRO A 49 20.45 -7.81 17.23
C PRO A 49 21.47 -7.21 18.21
N VAL A 50 21.89 -5.98 17.95
CA VAL A 50 22.69 -5.23 18.92
C VAL A 50 21.67 -4.87 20.02
N LEU A 51 21.80 -5.53 21.19
CA LEU A 51 21.04 -5.15 22.37
C LEU A 51 21.36 -3.69 22.69
N PRO A 52 20.37 -2.88 23.05
CA PRO A 52 20.62 -1.51 23.44
C PRO A 52 21.65 -1.45 24.56
N THR A 53 22.66 -0.61 24.42
CA THR A 53 23.72 -0.45 25.44
C THR A 53 23.24 0.38 26.63
N GLN A 54 22.03 0.93 26.59
CA GLN A 54 21.41 1.78 27.59
C GLN A 54 19.98 1.31 27.88
N THR A 55 19.45 1.64 29.03
CA THR A 55 18.06 1.41 29.39
C THR A 55 17.13 2.33 28.59
N PHE A 56 15.85 1.97 28.48
CA PHE A 56 14.87 2.84 27.83
C PHE A 56 14.75 4.21 28.50
N ALA A 57 14.89 4.27 29.84
CA ALA A 57 14.85 5.53 30.58
C ALA A 57 16.04 6.45 30.24
N GLU A 58 17.25 5.90 30.12
CA GLU A 58 18.42 6.65 29.69
C GLU A 58 18.30 7.12 28.25
N TRP A 59 17.81 6.26 27.35
CA TRP A 59 17.52 6.61 25.98
C TRP A 59 16.48 7.76 25.92
N GLN A 60 15.39 7.66 26.65
CA GLN A 60 14.33 8.68 26.71
C GLN A 60 14.88 10.03 27.18
N GLN A 61 15.76 10.04 28.20
CA GLN A 61 16.40 11.27 28.65
C GLN A 61 17.26 11.90 27.56
N GLY A 62 18.06 11.10 26.85
CA GLY A 62 18.86 11.55 25.72
C GLY A 62 17.98 12.11 24.58
N PHE A 63 16.93 11.41 24.24
CA PHE A 63 15.97 11.83 23.21
C PHE A 63 15.21 13.09 23.63
N ARG A 64 14.85 13.24 24.91
CA ARG A 64 14.26 14.49 25.44
C ARG A 64 15.16 15.70 25.18
N GLN A 65 16.46 15.59 25.45
CA GLN A 65 17.42 16.67 25.17
C GLN A 65 17.46 17.02 23.68
N GLN A 66 17.39 16.02 22.81
CA GLN A 66 17.33 16.23 21.36
C GLN A 66 16.03 16.93 20.95
N ALA A 67 14.88 16.49 21.45
CA ALA A 67 13.57 17.09 21.17
C ALA A 67 13.51 18.55 21.57
N LEU A 68 13.99 18.89 22.79
CA LEU A 68 14.06 20.29 23.27
C LEU A 68 14.95 21.15 22.39
N ARG A 69 16.13 20.65 21.97
CA ARG A 69 17.00 21.36 21.01
C ARG A 69 16.35 21.57 19.65
N SER A 70 15.42 20.69 19.26
CA SER A 70 14.63 20.81 18.03
C SER A 70 13.40 21.69 18.19
N GLY A 71 13.23 22.36 19.33
CA GLY A 71 12.15 23.31 19.57
C GLY A 71 10.86 22.70 20.13
N VAL A 72 10.87 21.43 20.56
CA VAL A 72 9.72 20.81 21.23
C VAL A 72 9.60 21.37 22.65
N ASP A 73 8.39 21.77 23.05
CA ASP A 73 8.09 22.23 24.40
C ASP A 73 8.29 21.13 25.44
N ALA A 74 8.90 21.47 26.59
CA ALA A 74 9.24 20.50 27.62
C ALA A 74 8.00 19.85 28.25
N GLN A 75 6.96 20.64 28.52
CA GLN A 75 5.73 20.13 29.14
C GLN A 75 4.95 19.24 28.15
N LEU A 76 4.97 19.60 26.87
CA LEU A 76 4.39 18.75 25.82
C LEU A 76 5.12 17.41 25.75
N PHE A 77 6.46 17.42 25.72
CA PHE A 77 7.24 16.18 25.72
C PHE A 77 6.89 15.30 26.90
N ASP A 78 6.88 15.88 28.12
CA ASP A 78 6.63 15.14 29.34
C ASP A 78 5.21 14.52 29.35
N ARG A 79 4.18 15.24 28.87
CA ARG A 79 2.83 14.69 28.68
C ARG A 79 2.79 13.59 27.62
N ALA A 80 3.44 13.78 26.47
CA ALA A 80 3.43 12.79 25.38
C ALA A 80 4.14 11.48 25.76
N PHE A 81 5.10 11.54 26.70
CA PHE A 81 5.86 10.39 27.20
C PHE A 81 5.37 9.85 28.54
N GLU A 82 4.29 10.41 29.09
CA GLU A 82 3.74 9.92 30.35
C GLU A 82 3.35 8.43 30.24
N GLY A 83 3.93 7.58 31.10
CA GLY A 83 3.69 6.13 31.11
C GLY A 83 4.19 5.36 29.88
N VAL A 84 4.94 5.97 28.98
CA VAL A 84 5.47 5.31 27.79
C VAL A 84 6.55 4.29 28.19
N THR A 85 6.35 3.05 27.78
CA THR A 85 7.28 1.93 27.90
C THR A 85 7.37 1.20 26.57
N PRO A 86 8.47 0.49 26.25
CA PRO A 86 8.59 -0.27 25.01
C PRO A 86 7.41 -1.24 24.81
N ASP A 87 6.94 -1.37 23.58
CA ASP A 87 5.94 -2.35 23.16
C ASP A 87 6.60 -3.47 22.34
N MET A 88 6.83 -4.62 22.97
CA MET A 88 7.49 -5.75 22.31
C MET A 88 6.68 -6.34 21.15
N SER A 89 5.37 -6.06 21.05
CA SER A 89 4.57 -6.44 19.89
C SER A 89 4.97 -5.63 18.65
N VAL A 90 5.41 -4.38 18.82
CA VAL A 90 5.97 -3.53 17.77
C VAL A 90 7.29 -4.09 17.24
N ILE A 91 8.19 -4.50 18.14
CA ILE A 91 9.47 -5.14 17.75
C ILE A 91 9.22 -6.46 17.01
N LYS A 92 8.26 -7.27 17.47
CA LYS A 92 7.87 -8.52 16.80
C LYS A 92 7.36 -8.23 15.37
N ALA A 93 6.51 -7.23 15.19
CA ALA A 93 5.99 -6.82 13.89
C ALA A 93 7.13 -6.31 12.97
N ASP A 94 8.03 -5.47 13.49
CA ASP A 94 9.18 -4.96 12.75
C ASP A 94 10.09 -6.07 12.22
N ARG A 95 10.28 -7.15 13.00
CA ARG A 95 11.15 -8.29 12.61
C ARG A 95 10.46 -9.29 11.68
N SER A 96 9.12 -9.38 11.65
CA SER A 96 8.41 -10.43 10.91
C SER A 96 8.00 -10.05 9.48
N GLN A 97 7.68 -8.79 9.22
CA GLN A 97 7.25 -8.23 7.92
C GLN A 97 6.44 -9.22 7.01
N PRO A 98 5.27 -9.70 7.45
CA PRO A 98 4.52 -10.76 6.73
C PRO A 98 3.91 -10.30 5.39
N GLU A 99 3.96 -9.00 5.09
CA GLU A 99 3.26 -8.37 3.97
C GLU A 99 3.78 -8.76 2.58
N PHE A 100 5.00 -9.29 2.49
CA PHE A 100 5.68 -9.57 1.22
C PHE A 100 5.52 -11.01 0.70
N SER A 101 4.59 -11.80 1.27
CA SER A 101 4.50 -13.24 0.96
C SER A 101 3.34 -13.63 0.05
N ARG A 102 2.41 -12.73 -0.26
CA ARG A 102 1.23 -13.05 -1.09
C ARG A 102 1.49 -12.76 -2.55
N PRO A 103 1.04 -13.66 -3.48
CA PRO A 103 1.08 -13.36 -4.90
C PRO A 103 0.16 -12.18 -5.24
N VAL A 104 0.51 -11.45 -6.31
CA VAL A 104 -0.20 -10.22 -6.69
C VAL A 104 -1.69 -10.42 -6.91
N TRP A 105 -2.11 -11.57 -7.49
CA TRP A 105 -3.53 -11.84 -7.73
C TRP A 105 -4.35 -12.02 -6.45
N GLU A 106 -3.80 -12.68 -5.43
CA GLU A 106 -4.46 -12.78 -4.13
C GLU A 106 -4.56 -11.41 -3.43
N TYR A 107 -3.51 -10.59 -3.56
CA TYR A 107 -3.55 -9.22 -3.06
C TYR A 107 -4.65 -8.41 -3.75
N LEU A 108 -4.75 -8.50 -5.09
CA LEU A 108 -5.75 -7.79 -5.88
C LEU A 108 -7.17 -8.28 -5.60
N ASP A 109 -7.39 -9.58 -5.38
CA ASP A 109 -8.69 -10.13 -5.01
C ASP A 109 -9.26 -9.44 -3.74
N GLY A 110 -8.38 -9.15 -2.76
CA GLY A 110 -8.74 -8.37 -1.58
C GLY A 110 -8.90 -6.88 -1.86
N ALA A 111 -7.97 -6.30 -2.64
CA ALA A 111 -7.91 -4.87 -2.94
C ALA A 111 -9.13 -4.38 -3.73
N ILE A 112 -9.58 -5.16 -4.71
CA ILE A 112 -10.69 -4.82 -5.62
C ILE A 112 -11.93 -5.71 -5.38
N SER A 113 -12.11 -6.18 -4.14
CA SER A 113 -13.26 -7.02 -3.81
C SER A 113 -14.59 -6.31 -4.08
N PRO A 114 -15.66 -7.04 -4.47
CA PRO A 114 -16.97 -6.43 -4.73
C PRO A 114 -17.50 -5.60 -3.57
N THR A 115 -17.20 -5.99 -2.33
CA THR A 115 -17.60 -5.25 -1.13
C THR A 115 -16.87 -3.91 -1.05
N ARG A 116 -15.54 -3.87 -1.29
CA ARG A 116 -14.79 -2.61 -1.29
C ARG A 116 -15.23 -1.69 -2.42
N VAL A 117 -15.52 -2.23 -3.60
CA VAL A 117 -16.03 -1.45 -4.74
C VAL A 117 -17.38 -0.81 -4.40
N ARG A 118 -18.37 -1.59 -3.95
CA ARG A 118 -19.69 -1.04 -3.57
C ARG A 118 -19.57 0.03 -2.50
N ARG A 119 -18.73 -0.20 -1.51
CA ARG A 119 -18.50 0.76 -0.44
C ARG A 119 -17.84 2.04 -0.95
N GLY A 120 -16.81 1.93 -1.81
CA GLY A 120 -16.18 3.08 -2.43
C GLY A 120 -17.14 3.89 -3.30
N GLN A 121 -18.05 3.23 -4.02
CA GLN A 121 -19.14 3.91 -4.76
C GLN A 121 -20.05 4.70 -3.83
N ALA A 122 -20.44 4.12 -2.70
CA ALA A 122 -21.22 4.85 -1.69
C ALA A 122 -20.45 6.06 -1.11
N MET A 123 -19.13 5.94 -0.93
CA MET A 123 -18.29 7.07 -0.48
C MET A 123 -18.19 8.18 -1.54
N LEU A 124 -18.11 7.82 -2.83
CA LEU A 124 -18.15 8.80 -3.92
C LEU A 124 -19.45 9.61 -3.93
N GLU A 125 -20.57 8.99 -3.62
CA GLU A 125 -21.88 9.64 -3.50
C GLU A 125 -21.95 10.49 -2.23
N GLN A 126 -21.58 9.91 -1.08
CA GLN A 126 -21.68 10.57 0.23
C GLN A 126 -20.83 11.84 0.31
N TYR A 127 -19.64 11.85 -0.29
CA TYR A 127 -18.69 12.96 -0.25
C TYR A 127 -18.59 13.72 -1.58
N ALA A 128 -19.61 13.66 -2.43
CA ALA A 128 -19.58 14.18 -3.80
C ALA A 128 -19.11 15.65 -3.88
N ASP A 129 -19.64 16.53 -3.03
CA ASP A 129 -19.31 17.97 -3.05
C ASP A 129 -17.87 18.23 -2.57
N VAL A 130 -17.47 17.58 -1.49
CA VAL A 130 -16.10 17.68 -0.94
C VAL A 130 -15.11 17.16 -1.98
N LEU A 131 -15.35 15.98 -2.54
CA LEU A 131 -14.49 15.37 -3.56
C LEU A 131 -14.42 16.24 -4.83
N SER A 132 -15.52 16.88 -5.24
CA SER A 132 -15.53 17.80 -6.37
C SER A 132 -14.61 19.01 -6.12
N SER A 133 -14.68 19.57 -4.93
CA SER A 133 -13.87 20.72 -4.54
C SER A 133 -12.37 20.35 -4.45
N ILE A 134 -12.06 19.16 -3.90
CA ILE A 134 -10.69 18.66 -3.81
C ILE A 134 -10.11 18.38 -5.21
N GLU A 135 -10.87 17.69 -6.06
CA GLU A 135 -10.49 17.38 -7.44
C GLU A 135 -10.20 18.66 -8.24
N GLN A 136 -11.05 19.68 -8.10
CA GLN A 136 -10.84 20.99 -8.74
C GLN A 136 -9.57 21.68 -8.23
N ARG A 137 -9.28 21.58 -6.93
CA ARG A 137 -8.13 22.27 -6.31
C ARG A 137 -6.79 21.59 -6.62
N TYR A 138 -6.74 20.26 -6.59
CA TYR A 138 -5.50 19.49 -6.64
C TYR A 138 -5.30 18.72 -7.96
N GLY A 139 -6.34 18.63 -8.80
CA GLY A 139 -6.27 17.94 -10.10
C GLY A 139 -6.13 16.42 -9.97
N VAL A 140 -6.48 15.83 -8.84
CA VAL A 140 -6.47 14.38 -8.61
C VAL A 140 -7.91 13.88 -8.66
N GLU A 141 -8.17 12.91 -9.52
CA GLU A 141 -9.50 12.39 -9.76
C GLU A 141 -10.08 11.74 -8.48
N ARG A 142 -11.34 12.07 -8.17
CA ARG A 142 -12.03 11.63 -6.94
C ARG A 142 -12.01 10.11 -6.73
N GLN A 143 -12.05 9.33 -7.81
CA GLN A 143 -12.03 7.88 -7.71
C GLN A 143 -10.67 7.37 -7.20
N VAL A 144 -9.59 8.06 -7.53
CA VAL A 144 -8.25 7.73 -7.01
C VAL A 144 -8.15 8.05 -5.54
N LEU A 145 -8.68 9.19 -5.10
CA LEU A 145 -8.71 9.59 -3.69
C LEU A 145 -9.49 8.57 -2.84
N VAL A 146 -10.67 8.18 -3.32
CA VAL A 146 -11.51 7.17 -2.64
C VAL A 146 -10.85 5.79 -2.69
N ALA A 147 -10.13 5.45 -3.77
CA ALA A 147 -9.39 4.19 -3.85
C ALA A 147 -8.25 4.14 -2.83
N VAL A 148 -7.44 5.20 -2.71
CA VAL A 148 -6.40 5.30 -1.67
C VAL A 148 -7.03 5.19 -0.28
N TRP A 149 -8.06 5.95 0.01
CA TRP A 149 -8.78 5.91 1.28
C TRP A 149 -9.30 4.51 1.64
N GLY A 150 -9.87 3.82 0.64
CA GLY A 150 -10.31 2.43 0.77
C GLY A 150 -9.18 1.45 1.04
N MET A 151 -8.02 1.66 0.41
CA MET A 151 -6.84 0.81 0.59
C MET A 151 -6.18 1.05 1.94
N GLU A 152 -6.03 2.30 2.37
CA GLU A 152 -5.30 2.67 3.57
C GLU A 152 -6.06 2.35 4.86
N SER A 153 -7.32 2.73 4.94
CA SER A 153 -8.06 2.67 6.20
C SER A 153 -9.46 2.06 6.08
N SER A 154 -9.76 1.36 4.97
CA SER A 154 -11.13 0.90 4.69
C SER A 154 -12.15 2.04 4.83
N PHE A 155 -11.85 3.19 4.21
CA PHE A 155 -12.66 4.41 4.26
C PHE A 155 -12.80 4.95 5.70
N GLY A 156 -11.69 5.08 6.40
CA GLY A 156 -11.59 5.62 7.76
C GLY A 156 -11.99 4.68 8.88
N GLN A 157 -12.38 3.42 8.61
CA GLN A 157 -12.82 2.50 9.66
C GLN A 157 -11.68 1.81 10.41
N ILE A 158 -10.53 1.66 9.78
CA ILE A 158 -9.37 0.97 10.33
C ILE A 158 -8.18 1.90 10.22
N GLN A 159 -7.84 2.57 11.32
CA GLN A 159 -6.75 3.55 11.36
C GLN A 159 -5.55 3.10 12.19
N GLY A 160 -5.68 1.91 12.83
CA GLY A 160 -4.75 1.43 13.84
C GLY A 160 -5.16 1.85 15.25
N ASP A 161 -4.68 1.09 16.23
CA ASP A 161 -5.02 1.21 17.65
C ASP A 161 -3.80 1.43 18.55
N LYS A 162 -2.61 1.55 17.95
CA LYS A 162 -1.36 1.76 18.68
C LYS A 162 -1.12 3.24 18.93
N SER A 163 -0.63 3.58 20.12
CA SER A 163 -0.06 4.92 20.35
C SER A 163 1.14 5.12 19.40
N VAL A 164 1.06 6.14 18.56
CA VAL A 164 2.13 6.47 17.59
C VAL A 164 3.40 6.85 18.33
N ILE A 165 3.29 7.62 19.42
CA ILE A 165 4.45 8.00 20.25
C ILE A 165 5.12 6.76 20.83
N ARG A 166 4.36 5.85 21.44
CA ARG A 166 4.91 4.62 22.02
C ARG A 166 5.52 3.70 20.97
N SER A 167 4.85 3.53 19.82
CA SER A 167 5.34 2.71 18.71
C SER A 167 6.67 3.23 18.17
N LEU A 168 6.74 4.53 17.88
CA LEU A 168 7.95 5.16 17.35
C LEU A 168 9.07 5.23 18.39
N ALA A 169 8.76 5.47 19.67
CA ALA A 169 9.75 5.42 20.74
C ALA A 169 10.35 4.01 20.88
N THR A 170 9.52 2.96 20.79
CA THR A 170 9.97 1.57 20.80
C THR A 170 10.91 1.27 19.62
N LEU A 171 10.53 1.67 18.40
CA LEU A 171 11.33 1.47 17.20
C LEU A 171 12.61 2.30 17.19
N ALA A 172 12.58 3.50 17.79
CA ALA A 172 13.76 4.36 17.93
C ALA A 172 14.76 3.82 18.96
N TYR A 173 14.26 3.10 19.96
CA TYR A 173 15.09 2.49 20.99
C TYR A 173 15.69 1.14 20.55
N GLU A 174 14.92 0.25 19.91
CA GLU A 174 15.32 -1.14 19.64
C GLU A 174 14.98 -1.63 18.21
N GLY A 175 14.37 -0.80 17.37
CA GLY A 175 13.97 -1.18 16.00
C GLY A 175 15.16 -1.36 15.06
N ARG A 176 14.91 -1.92 13.89
CA ARG A 176 15.93 -2.13 12.83
C ARG A 176 16.44 -0.83 12.21
N ARG A 177 15.70 0.29 12.33
CA ARG A 177 16.03 1.60 11.75
C ARG A 177 15.81 2.71 12.79
N PRO A 178 16.64 2.76 13.85
CA PRO A 178 16.42 3.65 14.98
C PRO A 178 16.46 5.13 14.59
N GLU A 179 17.38 5.55 13.71
CA GLU A 179 17.45 6.97 13.30
C GLU A 179 16.21 7.40 12.52
N PHE A 180 15.69 6.53 11.63
CA PHE A 180 14.45 6.79 10.94
C PHE A 180 13.29 6.94 11.92
N ALA A 181 13.15 6.02 12.87
CA ALA A 181 12.10 6.08 13.89
C ALA A 181 12.22 7.33 14.78
N GLN A 182 13.44 7.75 15.14
CA GLN A 182 13.68 9.00 15.86
C GLN A 182 13.23 10.23 15.07
N SER A 183 13.50 10.26 13.77
CA SER A 183 13.04 11.37 12.91
C SER A 183 11.52 11.44 12.83
N GLN A 184 10.85 10.28 12.75
CA GLN A 184 9.38 10.22 12.78
C GLN A 184 8.83 10.64 14.14
N LEU A 185 9.46 10.24 15.23
CA LEU A 185 9.05 10.59 16.59
C LEU A 185 9.16 12.11 16.85
N LEU A 186 10.23 12.75 16.38
CA LEU A 186 10.35 14.22 16.43
C LEU A 186 9.24 14.90 15.63
N ALA A 187 8.96 14.40 14.43
CA ALA A 187 7.87 14.92 13.60
C ALA A 187 6.50 14.72 14.26
N ALA A 188 6.27 13.60 14.97
CA ALA A 188 5.04 13.37 15.74
C ALA A 188 4.88 14.37 16.88
N LEU A 189 5.95 14.69 17.61
CA LEU A 189 5.93 15.72 18.65
C LEU A 189 5.61 17.11 18.09
N GLN A 190 6.07 17.43 16.88
CA GLN A 190 5.70 18.70 16.21
C GLN A 190 4.21 18.75 15.87
N ILE A 191 3.60 17.63 15.44
CA ILE A 191 2.16 17.55 15.19
C ILE A 191 1.37 17.84 16.47
N LEU A 192 1.78 17.24 17.59
CA LEU A 192 1.18 17.51 18.91
C LEU A 192 1.35 18.96 19.32
N GLN A 193 2.52 19.56 19.07
CA GLN A 193 2.82 20.95 19.42
C GLN A 193 1.99 21.95 18.60
N ASN A 194 1.68 21.64 17.36
CA ASN A 194 0.79 22.43 16.52
C ASN A 194 -0.69 22.37 16.96
N GLY A 195 -1.04 21.42 17.85
CA GLY A 195 -2.40 21.26 18.34
C GLY A 195 -3.34 20.50 17.41
N ASP A 196 -2.81 19.91 16.35
CA ASP A 196 -3.60 19.16 15.37
C ASP A 196 -4.32 17.93 16.00
N ILE A 197 -3.69 17.33 17.02
CA ILE A 197 -4.26 16.23 17.81
C ILE A 197 -3.68 16.19 19.23
N GLN A 198 -4.35 15.51 20.16
CA GLN A 198 -3.84 15.28 21.52
C GLN A 198 -3.06 13.95 21.57
N PRO A 199 -2.08 13.81 22.50
CA PRO A 199 -1.24 12.60 22.62
C PRO A 199 -2.04 11.30 22.73
N GLU A 200 -3.13 11.30 23.51
CA GLU A 200 -3.98 10.13 23.78
C GLU A 200 -4.78 9.70 22.55
N ARG A 201 -5.00 10.61 21.60
CA ARG A 201 -5.75 10.39 20.36
C ARG A 201 -4.85 10.16 19.14
N MET A 202 -3.54 10.34 19.28
CA MET A 202 -2.58 10.09 18.21
C MET A 202 -2.36 8.58 18.06
N LEU A 203 -3.39 7.91 17.52
CA LEU A 203 -3.37 6.47 17.26
C LEU A 203 -3.01 6.19 15.80
N GLY A 204 -2.45 4.99 15.57
CA GLY A 204 -2.05 4.56 14.24
C GLY A 204 -1.55 3.11 14.22
N SER A 205 -0.76 2.79 13.21
CA SER A 205 -0.14 1.48 13.06
C SER A 205 1.06 1.29 14.01
N TRP A 206 1.53 0.05 14.12
CA TRP A 206 2.77 -0.29 14.84
C TRP A 206 4.01 0.46 14.30
N ALA A 207 3.98 0.87 13.03
CA ALA A 207 5.07 1.58 12.35
C ALA A 207 4.90 3.11 12.35
N GLY A 208 3.89 3.64 13.04
CA GLY A 208 3.64 5.08 13.15
C GLY A 208 2.85 5.68 11.98
N ALA A 209 2.21 4.88 11.13
CA ALA A 209 1.27 5.39 10.13
C ALA A 209 -0.06 5.79 10.79
N MET A 210 -0.60 6.97 10.44
CA MET A 210 -1.62 7.67 11.20
C MET A 210 -2.89 7.95 10.40
N GLY A 211 -4.02 7.87 11.09
CA GLY A 211 -5.31 8.35 10.61
C GLY A 211 -5.82 7.66 9.36
N GLN A 212 -6.74 8.30 8.67
CA GLN A 212 -7.41 7.74 7.50
C GLN A 212 -6.50 7.63 6.27
N THR A 213 -5.44 8.45 6.21
CA THR A 213 -4.44 8.47 5.13
C THR A 213 -3.29 7.52 5.36
N GLN A 214 -3.11 7.02 6.57
CA GLN A 214 -1.93 6.26 7.00
C GLN A 214 -0.60 6.99 6.71
N PHE A 215 -0.59 8.31 6.85
CA PHE A 215 0.63 9.10 6.75
C PHE A 215 1.56 8.83 7.93
N ILE A 216 2.86 8.68 7.66
CA ILE A 216 3.88 8.78 8.71
C ILE A 216 4.06 10.25 9.11
N PRO A 217 4.56 10.56 10.32
CA PRO A 217 4.61 11.93 10.84
C PRO A 217 5.30 12.95 9.94
N THR A 218 6.42 12.60 9.29
CA THR A 218 7.09 13.52 8.36
C THR A 218 6.24 13.80 7.12
N THR A 219 5.54 12.81 6.59
CA THR A 219 4.59 12.99 5.47
C THR A 219 3.43 13.88 5.88
N TYR A 220 2.89 13.67 7.08
CA TYR A 220 1.85 14.54 7.64
C TYR A 220 2.31 15.99 7.70
N ASN A 221 3.47 16.26 8.29
CA ASN A 221 3.98 17.64 8.43
C ASN A 221 4.17 18.34 7.07
N SER A 222 4.49 17.58 6.02
CA SER A 222 4.72 18.11 4.67
C SER A 222 3.45 18.26 3.84
N HIS A 223 2.44 17.41 4.06
CA HIS A 223 1.33 17.28 3.12
C HIS A 223 -0.08 17.36 3.74
N ALA A 224 -0.23 17.22 5.06
CA ALA A 224 -1.54 17.36 5.68
C ALA A 224 -2.06 18.79 5.54
N VAL A 225 -3.34 18.92 5.22
CA VAL A 225 -4.02 20.20 5.01
C VAL A 225 -5.31 20.26 5.85
N ASP A 226 -5.63 21.44 6.35
CA ASP A 226 -6.91 21.81 6.90
C ASP A 226 -7.80 22.25 5.73
N PHE A 227 -8.68 21.36 5.30
CA PHE A 227 -9.52 21.60 4.13
C PHE A 227 -10.90 22.14 4.50
N ASP A 228 -11.43 21.72 5.65
CA ASP A 228 -12.73 22.18 6.14
C ASP A 228 -12.63 23.53 6.90
N GLY A 229 -11.41 24.00 7.21
CA GLY A 229 -11.14 25.33 7.76
C GLY A 229 -11.40 25.43 9.27
N ASP A 230 -11.37 24.33 10.01
CA ASP A 230 -11.59 24.32 11.46
C ASP A 230 -10.34 24.71 12.29
N GLY A 231 -9.21 24.95 11.62
CA GLY A 231 -7.92 25.32 12.21
C GLY A 231 -7.05 24.12 12.57
N ARG A 232 -7.38 22.91 12.14
CA ARG A 232 -6.62 21.67 12.37
C ARG A 232 -6.48 20.89 11.07
N ARG A 233 -5.44 20.08 10.98
CA ARG A 233 -5.22 19.13 9.88
C ARG A 233 -5.63 17.73 10.34
N ASP A 234 -6.95 17.54 10.59
CA ASP A 234 -7.47 16.33 11.26
C ASP A 234 -7.67 15.15 10.30
N ILE A 235 -6.58 14.44 9.98
CA ILE A 235 -6.66 13.21 9.17
C ILE A 235 -7.31 12.03 9.90
N TRP A 236 -7.60 12.13 11.19
CA TRP A 236 -8.21 11.06 11.98
C TRP A 236 -9.74 11.11 11.93
N ASN A 237 -10.33 12.30 12.06
CA ASN A 237 -11.79 12.46 12.20
C ASN A 237 -12.43 13.22 11.04
N SER A 238 -11.67 14.06 10.30
CA SER A 238 -12.17 14.78 9.13
C SER A 238 -11.84 13.98 7.84
N ALA A 239 -12.88 13.46 7.17
CA ALA A 239 -12.72 12.85 5.85
C ALA A 239 -12.32 13.90 4.79
N ALA A 240 -12.74 15.16 4.95
CA ALA A 240 -12.36 16.25 4.06
C ALA A 240 -10.86 16.51 4.10
N ASP A 241 -10.29 16.64 5.30
CA ASP A 241 -8.85 16.83 5.48
C ASP A 241 -8.04 15.63 5.01
N ALA A 242 -8.51 14.42 5.33
CA ALA A 242 -7.84 13.19 4.91
C ALA A 242 -7.79 13.05 3.37
N LEU A 243 -8.90 13.27 2.69
CA LEU A 243 -8.98 13.20 1.22
C LEU A 243 -8.17 14.32 0.56
N ALA A 244 -8.24 15.55 1.10
CA ALA A 244 -7.48 16.68 0.59
C ALA A 244 -5.97 16.52 0.84
N SER A 245 -5.57 16.00 1.99
CA SER A 245 -4.17 15.67 2.29
C SER A 245 -3.62 14.60 1.33
N THR A 246 -4.42 13.57 1.04
CA THR A 246 -4.09 12.56 0.03
C THR A 246 -3.91 13.20 -1.36
N ALA A 247 -4.82 14.10 -1.76
CA ALA A 247 -4.75 14.80 -3.03
C ALA A 247 -3.50 15.69 -3.12
N HIS A 248 -3.20 16.45 -2.07
CA HIS A 248 -2.00 17.27 -1.99
C HIS A 248 -0.72 16.43 -2.09
N TYR A 249 -0.67 15.28 -1.41
CA TYR A 249 0.46 14.37 -1.52
C TYR A 249 0.65 13.85 -2.95
N LEU A 250 -0.41 13.38 -3.62
CA LEU A 250 -0.33 12.87 -4.99
C LEU A 250 0.06 13.96 -5.98
N GLN A 251 -0.52 15.17 -5.86
CA GLN A 251 -0.15 16.33 -6.67
C GLN A 251 1.34 16.66 -6.51
N SER A 252 1.83 16.78 -5.27
CA SER A 252 3.25 17.03 -4.96
C SER A 252 4.16 15.89 -5.43
N SER A 253 3.62 14.69 -5.58
CA SER A 253 4.30 13.50 -6.10
C SER A 253 4.37 13.46 -7.62
N GLY A 254 3.80 14.45 -8.32
CA GLY A 254 3.82 14.56 -9.78
C GLY A 254 2.61 13.97 -10.47
N TRP A 255 1.46 13.92 -9.79
CA TRP A 255 0.19 13.53 -10.42
C TRP A 255 -0.13 14.45 -11.60
N GLN A 256 -0.52 13.86 -12.72
CA GLN A 256 -0.90 14.54 -13.95
C GLN A 256 -2.43 14.42 -14.14
N SER A 257 -3.14 15.53 -13.96
CA SER A 257 -4.60 15.58 -14.13
C SER A 257 -5.03 15.10 -15.51
N GLY A 258 -6.06 14.28 -15.56
CA GLY A 258 -6.63 13.73 -16.79
C GLY A 258 -5.78 12.67 -17.49
N GLN A 259 -4.60 12.33 -16.97
CA GLN A 259 -3.79 11.24 -17.51
C GLN A 259 -4.10 9.91 -16.82
N THR A 260 -4.09 8.82 -17.59
CA THR A 260 -4.24 7.47 -17.05
C THR A 260 -3.01 7.07 -16.24
N TRP A 261 -3.20 6.17 -15.28
CA TRP A 261 -2.10 5.51 -14.56
C TRP A 261 -1.38 4.47 -15.43
N GLY A 262 -2.13 3.83 -16.36
CA GLY A 262 -1.64 2.74 -17.19
C GLY A 262 -2.76 2.03 -17.93
N MET A 263 -2.36 0.97 -18.63
CA MET A 263 -3.26 0.08 -19.36
C MET A 263 -2.68 -1.32 -19.47
N GLU A 264 -3.54 -2.34 -19.48
CA GLU A 264 -3.14 -3.70 -19.79
C GLU A 264 -2.82 -3.82 -21.29
N VAL A 265 -1.74 -4.57 -21.60
CA VAL A 265 -1.24 -4.72 -22.96
C VAL A 265 -0.90 -6.17 -23.29
N ARG A 266 -0.85 -6.49 -24.57
CA ARG A 266 -0.33 -7.74 -25.11
C ARG A 266 1.09 -7.54 -25.60
N LEU A 267 1.95 -8.49 -25.26
CA LEU A 267 3.33 -8.56 -25.74
C LEU A 267 3.40 -9.49 -26.96
N PRO A 268 4.29 -9.23 -27.94
CA PRO A 268 4.48 -10.12 -29.09
C PRO A 268 5.23 -11.39 -28.69
N ASP A 269 5.14 -12.41 -29.52
CA ASP A 269 5.98 -13.60 -29.40
C ASP A 269 7.46 -13.22 -29.50
N GLY A 270 8.31 -13.81 -28.67
CA GLY A 270 9.75 -13.51 -28.66
C GLY A 270 10.09 -12.15 -28.08
N PHE A 271 9.20 -11.52 -27.32
CA PHE A 271 9.48 -10.23 -26.67
C PHE A 271 10.72 -10.31 -25.75
N ASP A 272 11.56 -9.28 -25.83
CA ASP A 272 12.69 -9.13 -24.90
C ASP A 272 12.22 -8.66 -23.51
N TYR A 273 12.02 -9.62 -22.62
CA TYR A 273 11.53 -9.36 -21.25
C TYR A 273 12.52 -8.57 -20.39
N ALA A 274 13.80 -8.45 -20.79
CA ALA A 274 14.76 -7.59 -20.09
C ALA A 274 14.36 -6.11 -20.13
N LEU A 275 13.56 -5.71 -21.12
CA LEU A 275 12.98 -4.36 -21.22
C LEU A 275 11.92 -4.06 -20.15
N ALA A 276 11.41 -5.10 -19.48
CA ALA A 276 10.42 -4.97 -18.38
C ALA A 276 11.12 -4.92 -17.00
N ASP A 277 12.21 -4.20 -16.89
CA ASP A 277 13.01 -4.08 -15.66
C ASP A 277 12.40 -3.11 -14.62
N GLY A 278 11.31 -2.42 -14.96
CA GLY A 278 10.63 -1.41 -14.16
C GLY A 278 11.30 -0.03 -14.19
N SER A 279 12.51 0.10 -14.76
CA SER A 279 13.24 1.36 -14.91
C SER A 279 13.28 1.88 -16.35
N SER A 280 13.26 0.96 -17.32
CA SER A 280 13.28 1.28 -18.75
C SER A 280 11.99 1.95 -19.18
N ARG A 281 12.07 3.24 -19.49
CA ARG A 281 10.94 4.05 -19.94
C ARG A 281 11.14 4.45 -21.39
N LYS A 282 10.07 4.29 -22.16
CA LYS A 282 10.05 4.62 -23.59
C LYS A 282 8.73 5.32 -23.93
N PRO A 283 8.70 6.16 -25.00
CA PRO A 283 7.43 6.62 -25.55
C PRO A 283 6.52 5.44 -25.91
N VAL A 284 5.21 5.60 -25.76
CA VAL A 284 4.24 4.57 -26.15
C VAL A 284 4.42 4.15 -27.60
N SER A 285 4.69 5.10 -28.49
CA SER A 285 4.99 4.82 -29.92
C SER A 285 6.20 3.90 -30.12
N GLU A 286 7.20 3.94 -29.23
CA GLU A 286 8.33 3.03 -29.29
C GLU A 286 7.95 1.63 -28.79
N TRP A 287 7.16 1.52 -27.73
CA TRP A 287 6.60 0.24 -27.27
C TRP A 287 5.76 -0.41 -28.37
N GLN A 288 4.95 0.37 -29.10
CA GLN A 288 4.17 -0.13 -30.22
C GLN A 288 5.08 -0.65 -31.37
N ARG A 289 6.20 0.03 -31.67
CA ARG A 289 7.19 -0.44 -32.66
C ARG A 289 7.87 -1.75 -32.21
N LEU A 290 7.98 -1.99 -30.92
CA LEU A 290 8.45 -3.25 -30.33
C LEU A 290 7.37 -4.33 -30.29
N GLY A 291 6.17 -4.07 -30.85
CA GLY A 291 5.08 -5.02 -30.96
C GLY A 291 4.15 -5.04 -29.73
N VAL A 292 4.35 -4.17 -28.74
CA VAL A 292 3.42 -4.03 -27.61
C VAL A 292 2.11 -3.42 -28.11
N ALA A 293 0.99 -4.08 -27.86
CA ALA A 293 -0.32 -3.69 -28.38
C ALA A 293 -1.37 -3.60 -27.29
N ALA A 294 -2.34 -2.69 -27.47
CA ALA A 294 -3.54 -2.66 -26.65
C ALA A 294 -4.32 -4.00 -26.76
N LEU A 295 -5.01 -4.39 -25.69
CA LEU A 295 -5.88 -5.55 -25.73
C LEU A 295 -7.14 -5.31 -26.57
N PRO A 296 -7.81 -6.36 -27.06
CA PRO A 296 -9.08 -6.23 -27.74
C PRO A 296 -10.10 -5.45 -26.88
N GLY A 297 -10.76 -4.46 -27.50
CA GLY A 297 -11.71 -3.57 -26.83
C GLY A 297 -11.07 -2.45 -25.99
N SER A 298 -9.73 -2.37 -25.96
CA SER A 298 -8.98 -1.27 -25.35
C SER A 298 -8.27 -0.45 -26.42
N ALA A 299 -7.98 0.81 -26.13
CA ALA A 299 -7.19 1.66 -27.01
C ALA A 299 -6.12 2.41 -26.20
N VAL A 300 -5.00 2.69 -26.85
CA VAL A 300 -4.03 3.63 -26.31
C VAL A 300 -4.73 4.99 -26.18
N PRO A 301 -4.65 5.66 -25.02
CA PRO A 301 -5.30 6.95 -24.85
C PRO A 301 -4.82 7.95 -25.92
N ALA A 302 -5.76 8.66 -26.55
CA ALA A 302 -5.45 9.63 -27.56
C ALA A 302 -4.47 10.71 -27.03
N GLY A 303 -3.46 11.06 -27.80
CA GLY A 303 -2.44 12.03 -27.41
C GLY A 303 -1.36 11.49 -26.46
N SER A 304 -1.37 10.20 -26.12
CA SER A 304 -0.36 9.58 -25.26
C SER A 304 0.78 8.90 -26.03
N GLU A 305 0.87 9.06 -27.35
CA GLU A 305 1.86 8.39 -28.20
C GLU A 305 3.30 8.73 -27.80
N ASN A 306 3.51 9.96 -27.32
CA ASN A 306 4.80 10.46 -26.83
C ASN A 306 4.92 10.35 -25.30
N ALA A 307 3.88 9.90 -24.60
CA ALA A 307 3.95 9.73 -23.16
C ALA A 307 4.96 8.64 -22.81
N SER A 308 5.79 8.94 -21.82
CA SER A 308 6.79 7.99 -21.33
C SER A 308 6.13 6.93 -20.44
N ALA A 309 6.29 5.66 -20.81
CA ALA A 309 5.74 4.53 -20.07
C ALA A 309 6.82 3.49 -19.77
N ALA A 310 6.65 2.74 -18.69
CA ALA A 310 7.42 1.53 -18.38
C ALA A 310 6.53 0.30 -18.53
N LEU A 311 7.15 -0.85 -18.81
CA LEU A 311 6.45 -2.13 -18.82
C LEU A 311 6.53 -2.78 -17.45
N LEU A 312 5.38 -3.18 -16.92
CA LEU A 312 5.24 -3.86 -15.64
C LEU A 312 4.71 -5.28 -15.86
N LEU A 313 5.43 -6.27 -15.32
CA LEU A 313 5.07 -7.69 -15.30
C LEU A 313 4.91 -8.15 -13.86
N PRO A 314 3.75 -7.96 -13.23
CA PRO A 314 3.59 -8.20 -11.79
C PRO A 314 3.67 -9.68 -11.39
N ALA A 315 3.45 -10.59 -12.34
CA ALA A 315 3.56 -12.05 -12.17
C ALA A 315 4.48 -12.70 -13.23
N GLY A 316 5.49 -11.95 -13.68
CA GLY A 316 6.40 -12.39 -14.73
C GLY A 316 5.73 -12.49 -16.11
N TYR A 317 6.43 -13.12 -17.05
CA TYR A 317 6.00 -13.21 -18.46
C TYR A 317 4.73 -14.05 -18.69
N ARG A 318 4.35 -14.87 -17.70
CA ARG A 318 3.15 -15.72 -17.77
C ARG A 318 1.87 -14.99 -17.35
N GLY A 319 2.00 -13.84 -16.71
CA GLY A 319 0.89 -13.04 -16.22
C GLY A 319 0.53 -11.86 -17.12
N PRO A 320 -0.48 -11.09 -16.72
CA PRO A 320 -0.84 -9.85 -17.40
C PRO A 320 0.33 -8.85 -17.44
N ALA A 321 0.45 -8.12 -18.54
CA ALA A 321 1.42 -7.08 -18.75
C ALA A 321 0.73 -5.70 -18.77
N PHE A 322 1.38 -4.69 -18.20
CA PHE A 322 0.84 -3.32 -18.16
C PHE A 322 1.86 -2.31 -18.65
N LEU A 323 1.45 -1.36 -19.48
CA LEU A 323 2.16 -0.09 -19.63
C LEU A 323 1.71 0.83 -18.51
N VAL A 324 2.67 1.34 -17.73
CA VAL A 324 2.42 2.22 -16.58
C VAL A 324 3.06 3.61 -16.82
N PHE A 325 2.31 4.66 -16.50
CA PHE A 325 2.65 6.06 -16.74
C PHE A 325 3.07 6.79 -15.45
N ASP A 326 3.17 8.12 -15.52
CA ASP A 326 3.62 8.92 -14.39
C ASP A 326 2.66 8.90 -13.20
N ASN A 327 1.35 8.78 -13.42
CA ASN A 327 0.37 8.66 -12.35
C ASN A 327 0.54 7.36 -11.53
N PHE A 328 0.95 6.27 -12.16
CA PHE A 328 1.33 5.06 -11.44
C PHE A 328 2.57 5.30 -10.54
N ARG A 329 3.53 6.08 -11.02
CA ARG A 329 4.71 6.47 -10.22
C ARG A 329 4.35 7.39 -9.06
N ALA A 330 3.39 8.28 -9.22
CA ALA A 330 2.89 9.10 -8.13
C ALA A 330 2.28 8.22 -7.02
N ILE A 331 1.51 7.17 -7.39
CA ILE A 331 1.00 6.19 -6.42
C ILE A 331 2.14 5.40 -5.76
N LEU A 332 3.18 5.01 -6.51
CA LEU A 332 4.36 4.33 -5.93
C LEU A 332 5.12 5.20 -4.92
N LYS A 333 5.04 6.52 -5.00
CA LYS A 333 5.60 7.40 -3.96
C LYS A 333 4.79 7.36 -2.67
N TYR A 334 3.47 7.17 -2.78
CA TYR A 334 2.61 6.97 -1.62
C TYR A 334 2.95 5.65 -0.91
N ASN A 335 3.07 4.58 -1.68
CA ASN A 335 3.49 3.27 -1.21
C ASN A 335 4.30 2.56 -2.30
N ASN A 336 5.57 2.28 -2.03
CA ASN A 336 6.51 1.72 -2.99
C ASN A 336 6.31 0.20 -3.23
N SER A 337 5.05 -0.20 -3.48
CA SER A 337 4.65 -1.56 -3.84
C SER A 337 3.88 -1.54 -5.16
N SER A 338 4.36 -2.28 -6.15
CA SER A 338 3.65 -2.42 -7.43
C SER A 338 2.26 -3.07 -7.27
N SER A 339 2.10 -3.99 -6.32
CA SER A 339 0.81 -4.60 -6.00
C SER A 339 -0.15 -3.57 -5.42
N TYR A 340 0.33 -2.70 -4.52
CA TYR A 340 -0.45 -1.58 -3.98
C TYR A 340 -0.86 -0.60 -5.08
N ALA A 341 0.09 -0.15 -5.89
CA ALA A 341 -0.19 0.81 -6.95
C ALA A 341 -1.18 0.25 -7.97
N LEU A 342 -1.08 -1.04 -8.34
CA LEU A 342 -2.10 -1.72 -9.15
C LEU A 342 -3.44 -1.80 -8.43
N GLY A 343 -3.45 -2.12 -7.13
CA GLY A 343 -4.66 -2.20 -6.32
C GLY A 343 -5.42 -0.87 -6.29
N VAL A 344 -4.74 0.25 -6.01
CA VAL A 344 -5.31 1.61 -6.06
C VAL A 344 -5.85 1.92 -7.45
N SER A 345 -5.01 1.71 -8.47
CA SER A 345 -5.33 2.03 -9.86
C SER A 345 -6.56 1.28 -10.39
N LEU A 346 -6.57 -0.03 -10.15
CA LEU A 346 -7.69 -0.88 -10.56
C LEU A 346 -8.94 -0.62 -9.73
N LEU A 347 -8.81 -0.37 -8.42
CA LEU A 347 -9.95 0.01 -7.59
C LEU A 347 -10.56 1.32 -8.09
N ALA A 348 -9.76 2.34 -8.40
CA ALA A 348 -10.25 3.59 -8.95
C ALA A 348 -11.04 3.38 -10.26
N GLN A 349 -10.55 2.52 -11.16
CA GLN A 349 -11.28 2.14 -12.37
C GLN A 349 -12.56 1.34 -12.07
N ARG A 350 -12.52 0.41 -11.10
CA ARG A 350 -13.72 -0.36 -10.68
C ARG A 350 -14.82 0.52 -10.12
N LEU A 351 -14.45 1.59 -9.43
CA LEU A 351 -15.42 2.58 -8.95
C LEU A 351 -16.19 3.26 -10.09
N GLN A 352 -15.57 3.31 -11.30
CA GLN A 352 -16.18 3.82 -12.54
C GLN A 352 -16.82 2.72 -13.41
N GLY A 353 -16.84 1.46 -12.96
CA GLY A 353 -17.40 0.34 -13.71
C GLY A 353 -16.47 -0.28 -14.76
N SER A 354 -15.17 0.04 -14.74
CA SER A 354 -14.15 -0.49 -15.64
C SER A 354 -13.01 -1.19 -14.88
N GLY A 355 -11.83 -1.37 -15.48
CA GLY A 355 -10.65 -1.91 -14.79
C GLY A 355 -10.68 -3.43 -14.60
N TYR A 356 -11.26 -4.16 -15.55
CA TYR A 356 -11.23 -5.63 -15.57
C TYR A 356 -9.96 -6.11 -16.28
N ILE A 357 -9.15 -6.90 -15.57
CA ILE A 357 -7.97 -7.54 -16.14
C ILE A 357 -8.44 -8.67 -17.06
N GLN A 358 -7.91 -8.70 -18.29
CA GLN A 358 -8.25 -9.72 -19.31
C GLN A 358 -7.25 -10.88 -19.29
N GLY A 359 -5.98 -10.62 -19.00
CA GLY A 359 -4.94 -11.63 -18.93
C GLY A 359 -5.12 -12.58 -17.76
N ALA A 360 -4.76 -13.84 -17.96
CA ALA A 360 -4.81 -14.86 -16.92
C ALA A 360 -3.61 -14.74 -15.98
N TRP A 361 -3.85 -14.89 -14.68
CA TRP A 361 -2.79 -15.02 -13.68
C TRP A 361 -2.23 -16.45 -13.66
N PRO A 362 -0.91 -16.65 -13.47
CA PRO A 362 -0.30 -17.98 -13.37
C PRO A 362 -0.56 -18.60 -11.98
N LYS A 363 -1.81 -18.93 -11.68
CA LYS A 363 -2.25 -19.44 -10.35
C LYS A 363 -1.70 -20.82 -10.00
N ASP A 364 -1.13 -21.50 -10.97
CA ASP A 364 -0.40 -22.77 -10.81
C ASP A 364 1.04 -22.57 -10.30
N ASP A 365 1.55 -21.32 -10.32
CA ASP A 365 2.89 -20.98 -9.84
C ASP A 365 2.80 -20.46 -8.39
N THR A 366 3.04 -21.36 -7.43
CA THR A 366 3.03 -21.00 -6.03
C THR A 366 4.20 -20.07 -5.68
N PRO A 367 4.00 -19.03 -4.85
CA PRO A 367 5.09 -18.16 -4.46
C PRO A 367 6.15 -18.90 -3.64
N LEU A 368 7.41 -18.51 -3.83
CA LEU A 368 8.50 -18.98 -2.97
C LEU A 368 8.28 -18.52 -1.51
N THR A 369 8.48 -19.43 -0.57
CA THR A 369 8.54 -19.12 0.86
C THR A 369 9.72 -18.19 1.16
N ARG A 370 9.74 -17.56 2.34
CA ARG A 370 10.88 -16.72 2.73
C ARG A 370 12.20 -17.49 2.71
N THR A 371 12.22 -18.73 3.19
CA THR A 371 13.40 -19.60 3.18
C THR A 371 13.87 -19.88 1.77
N GLU A 372 12.97 -20.20 0.86
CA GLU A 372 13.29 -20.44 -0.54
C GLU A 372 13.80 -19.18 -1.26
N ARG A 373 13.30 -17.99 -0.89
CA ARG A 373 13.83 -16.73 -1.43
C ARG A 373 15.25 -16.45 -0.95
N ILE A 374 15.55 -16.73 0.33
CA ILE A 374 16.91 -16.65 0.87
C ILE A 374 17.84 -17.61 0.15
N GLU A 375 17.41 -18.84 -0.06
CA GLU A 375 18.14 -19.86 -0.82
C GLU A 375 18.41 -19.42 -2.26
N LEU A 376 17.36 -18.90 -2.95
CA LEU A 376 17.48 -18.36 -4.30
C LEU A 376 18.56 -17.27 -4.38
N GLN A 377 18.52 -16.30 -3.46
CA GLN A 377 19.51 -15.21 -3.39
C GLN A 377 20.93 -15.76 -3.16
N SER A 378 21.08 -16.73 -2.27
CA SER A 378 22.36 -17.36 -1.97
C SER A 378 22.91 -18.13 -3.20
N LEU A 379 22.06 -18.89 -3.89
CA LEU A 379 22.43 -19.62 -5.09
C LEU A 379 22.79 -18.70 -6.26
N LEU A 380 22.11 -17.58 -6.42
CA LEU A 380 22.46 -16.55 -7.40
C LEU A 380 23.83 -15.93 -7.09
N SER A 381 24.07 -15.53 -5.84
CA SER A 381 25.34 -14.94 -5.42
C SER A 381 26.51 -15.92 -5.57
N ALA A 382 26.32 -17.21 -5.26
CA ALA A 382 27.32 -18.26 -5.46
C ALA A 382 27.72 -18.43 -6.94
N ARG A 383 26.90 -17.96 -7.90
CA ARG A 383 27.16 -17.95 -9.34
C ARG A 383 27.59 -16.59 -9.89
N ASN A 384 28.05 -15.71 -9.00
CA ASN A 384 28.50 -14.35 -9.34
C ASN A 384 27.39 -13.45 -9.94
N TYR A 385 26.10 -13.75 -9.68
CA TYR A 385 25.03 -12.78 -9.91
C TYR A 385 24.84 -11.96 -8.63
N ASP A 386 24.95 -10.63 -8.73
CA ASP A 386 24.79 -9.73 -7.57
C ASP A 386 23.30 -9.67 -7.17
N ALA A 387 22.89 -10.59 -6.30
CA ALA A 387 21.52 -10.68 -5.79
C ALA A 387 21.27 -9.79 -4.55
N GLY A 388 22.32 -9.16 -4.02
CA GLY A 388 22.29 -8.48 -2.73
C GLY A 388 22.36 -9.47 -1.56
N ALA A 389 22.09 -8.97 -0.35
CA ALA A 389 22.07 -9.80 0.85
C ALA A 389 20.91 -10.84 0.77
N PRO A 390 21.14 -12.08 1.25
CA PRO A 390 20.12 -13.12 1.26
C PRO A 390 19.13 -12.92 2.43
N ASP A 391 18.29 -11.87 2.33
CA ASP A 391 17.33 -11.45 3.33
C ASP A 391 15.90 -11.99 3.09
N GLY A 392 15.68 -12.63 1.93
CA GLY A 392 14.39 -13.14 1.47
C GLY A 392 13.48 -12.06 0.87
N ILE A 393 13.99 -10.85 0.62
CA ILE A 393 13.26 -9.76 -0.04
C ILE A 393 13.69 -9.70 -1.50
N ILE A 394 12.74 -9.89 -2.42
CA ILE A 394 13.00 -9.82 -3.87
C ILE A 394 13.00 -8.35 -4.32
N GLY A 395 14.09 -7.67 -4.05
CA GLY A 395 14.33 -6.27 -4.44
C GLY A 395 14.85 -6.12 -5.88
N ALA A 396 15.25 -4.89 -6.23
CA ALA A 396 15.76 -4.56 -7.56
C ALA A 396 17.01 -5.36 -7.94
N ASN A 397 17.99 -5.51 -7.02
CA ASN A 397 19.21 -6.27 -7.24
C ASN A 397 18.91 -7.76 -7.46
N THR A 398 18.06 -8.35 -6.61
CA THR A 398 17.64 -9.75 -6.76
C THR A 398 16.95 -9.99 -8.10
N ARG A 399 16.02 -9.09 -8.50
CA ARG A 399 15.36 -9.19 -9.83
C ARG A 399 16.34 -9.07 -10.99
N LYS A 400 17.35 -8.20 -10.87
CA LYS A 400 18.42 -8.07 -11.88
C LYS A 400 19.24 -9.37 -11.96
N ALA A 401 19.64 -9.93 -10.82
CA ALA A 401 20.35 -11.20 -10.75
C ALA A 401 19.54 -12.36 -11.36
N ILE A 402 18.24 -12.43 -11.06
CA ILE A 402 17.31 -13.41 -11.67
C ILE A 402 17.30 -13.26 -13.19
N ARG A 403 17.15 -12.03 -13.74
CA ARG A 403 17.18 -11.80 -15.19
C ARG A 403 18.49 -12.29 -15.82
N SER A 404 19.62 -11.98 -15.20
CA SER A 404 20.91 -12.44 -15.70
C SER A 404 21.03 -13.96 -15.72
N ALA A 405 20.53 -14.63 -14.67
CA ALA A 405 20.49 -16.09 -14.62
C ALA A 405 19.55 -16.67 -15.66
N GLN A 406 18.36 -16.10 -15.84
CA GLN A 406 17.38 -16.52 -16.86
C GLN A 406 17.98 -16.36 -18.27
N GLN A 407 18.67 -15.25 -18.56
CA GLN A 407 19.36 -15.03 -19.85
C GLN A 407 20.43 -16.09 -20.11
N SER A 408 21.26 -16.43 -19.12
CA SER A 408 22.27 -17.48 -19.28
C SER A 408 21.70 -18.85 -19.56
N MET A 409 20.45 -19.10 -19.13
CA MET A 409 19.72 -20.35 -19.39
C MET A 409 18.91 -20.31 -20.68
N GLY A 410 18.87 -19.18 -21.42
CA GLY A 410 18.02 -19.01 -22.61
C GLY A 410 16.54 -18.92 -22.28
N TRP A 411 16.18 -18.51 -21.05
CA TRP A 411 14.79 -18.35 -20.59
C TRP A 411 14.30 -16.92 -20.76
N PRO A 412 12.97 -16.71 -20.74
CA PRO A 412 12.42 -15.36 -20.64
C PRO A 412 12.98 -14.63 -19.42
N ALA A 413 13.69 -13.53 -19.66
CA ALA A 413 14.45 -12.82 -18.63
C ALA A 413 13.58 -11.75 -17.94
N ASP A 414 12.48 -12.16 -17.29
CA ASP A 414 11.49 -11.30 -16.66
C ASP A 414 11.84 -10.86 -15.23
N GLY A 415 12.82 -11.53 -14.61
CA GLY A 415 13.24 -11.24 -13.24
C GLY A 415 12.25 -11.73 -12.17
N TYR A 416 11.29 -12.60 -12.53
CA TYR A 416 10.30 -13.16 -11.62
C TYR A 416 10.84 -14.42 -10.93
N PRO A 417 10.78 -14.50 -9.57
CA PRO A 417 11.26 -15.66 -8.82
C PRO A 417 10.25 -16.81 -8.88
N THR A 418 10.63 -17.93 -9.48
CA THR A 418 9.79 -19.13 -9.59
C THR A 418 10.44 -20.35 -8.96
N HIS A 419 9.65 -21.33 -8.56
CA HIS A 419 10.16 -22.66 -8.15
C HIS A 419 11.00 -23.30 -9.26
N LYS A 420 10.57 -23.17 -10.52
CA LYS A 420 11.32 -23.68 -11.67
C LYS A 420 12.75 -23.12 -11.73
N LEU A 421 12.92 -21.80 -11.45
CA LEU A 421 14.23 -21.19 -11.41
C LEU A 421 15.06 -21.71 -10.23
N LEU A 422 14.46 -21.81 -9.04
CA LEU A 422 15.12 -22.33 -7.85
C LEU A 422 15.65 -23.75 -8.08
N GLU A 423 14.81 -24.64 -8.63
CA GLU A 423 15.21 -26.01 -8.96
C GLU A 423 16.34 -26.09 -10.00
N ALA A 424 16.27 -25.26 -11.05
CA ALA A 424 17.33 -25.19 -12.05
C ALA A 424 18.67 -24.72 -11.41
N LEU A 425 18.64 -23.78 -10.48
CA LEU A 425 19.82 -23.34 -9.76
C LEU A 425 20.33 -24.39 -8.75
N ARG A 426 19.50 -25.24 -8.18
CA ARG A 426 19.91 -26.37 -7.34
C ARG A 426 20.64 -27.46 -8.14
N THR A 427 20.17 -27.73 -9.35
CA THR A 427 20.68 -28.85 -10.17
C THR A 427 21.92 -28.53 -10.99
N GLN A 428 22.26 -27.27 -11.20
CA GLN A 428 23.46 -26.83 -11.94
C GLN A 428 24.70 -26.69 -11.02
N GLN A 429 24.84 -27.53 -10.02
CA GLN A 429 26.04 -27.57 -9.16
C GLN A 429 27.25 -28.15 -9.88
#